data_5413fc19e3b9540b28bab90af1ce6218
#
_entry.id   5413fc19e3b9540b28bab90af1ce6218
#
_cell.length_a   1.000
_cell.length_b   1.000
_cell.length_c   1.000
_cell.angle_alpha   90.00
_cell.angle_beta   90.00
_cell.angle_gamma   90.00
#
_symmetry.space_group_name_H-M   'P 1'
#
loop_
_entity.id
_entity.type
_entity.pdbx_description
1 polymer ?
#
loop_
_entity_poly.entity_id
_entity_poly.type
_entity_poly.pdbx_seq_one_letter_code
_entity_poly.pdbx_strand_id
1 'polypeptide(L)'
;MAIPIRKPAEIEKIKIPAKIVAKTLKLLKENAKAGITPLELDKIAEDFIRNEGGRPAFKGLYDFPNSVCISRNGVVIHGIPDEEPLKEGDVVGFDVGVEVDGWYGDAAITVGIGEIKEDYKKMIKVSKDAIYHAVKHIKPGMRYKQISKLLEDYITSNGYVPLKGYSGHGIGRKPHEEPQILNYVEGKANQGEKVKNGHVFCLEPMLCHKCGEPILAENGWDVFCEDMEVGVHYEHQIAIVNNKPIILTEEE
;
A
#
# COMPACT_ATOMS: atom_id res chain seq x y z
N MET A 1 -10.37 6.47 -18.27
CA MET A 1 -11.68 5.75 -18.17
C MET A 1 -12.50 6.39 -17.06
N ALA A 2 -13.83 6.17 -16.99
CA ALA A 2 -14.62 6.71 -15.87
C ALA A 2 -14.31 5.95 -14.57
N ILE A 3 -14.22 6.66 -13.44
CA ILE A 3 -14.03 6.04 -12.11
C ILE A 3 -15.30 5.23 -11.75
N PRO A 4 -15.17 3.94 -11.43
CA PRO A 4 -16.31 3.10 -11.08
C PRO A 4 -17.01 3.57 -9.80
N ILE A 5 -18.34 3.58 -9.81
CA ILE A 5 -19.17 3.85 -8.63
C ILE A 5 -19.75 2.52 -8.17
N ARG A 6 -19.37 2.05 -6.99
CA ARG A 6 -19.82 0.80 -6.39
C ARG A 6 -21.14 0.99 -5.64
N LYS A 7 -22.06 0.06 -5.84
CA LYS A 7 -23.30 -0.01 -5.06
C LYS A 7 -22.99 -0.52 -3.64
N PRO A 8 -23.83 -0.23 -2.64
CA PRO A 8 -23.59 -0.75 -1.27
C PRO A 8 -23.35 -2.26 -1.21
N ALA A 9 -24.12 -3.06 -1.96
CA ALA A 9 -23.93 -4.52 -2.01
C ALA A 9 -22.59 -4.95 -2.64
N GLU A 10 -22.00 -4.13 -3.52
CA GLU A 10 -20.69 -4.40 -4.11
C GLU A 10 -19.57 -4.05 -3.11
N ILE A 11 -19.76 -2.97 -2.33
CA ILE A 11 -18.81 -2.60 -1.26
C ILE A 11 -18.77 -3.70 -0.20
N GLU A 12 -19.90 -4.30 0.18
CA GLU A 12 -19.92 -5.45 1.10
C GLU A 12 -19.12 -6.65 0.56
N LYS A 13 -19.13 -6.88 -0.77
CA LYS A 13 -18.29 -7.92 -1.39
C LYS A 13 -16.80 -7.55 -1.38
N ILE A 14 -16.46 -6.29 -1.59
CA ILE A 14 -15.08 -5.79 -1.52
C ILE A 14 -14.50 -5.89 -0.11
N LYS A 15 -15.32 -5.73 0.94
CA LYS A 15 -14.89 -5.90 2.33
C LYS A 15 -14.36 -7.31 2.63
N ILE A 16 -14.81 -8.34 1.91
CA ILE A 16 -14.38 -9.72 2.15
C ILE A 16 -12.87 -9.87 1.88
N PRO A 17 -12.36 -9.61 0.65
CA PRO A 17 -10.92 -9.67 0.40
C PRO A 17 -10.14 -8.63 1.23
N ALA A 18 -10.67 -7.43 1.47
CA ALA A 18 -10.02 -6.41 2.30
C ALA A 18 -9.76 -6.90 3.74
N LYS A 19 -10.70 -7.64 4.34
CA LYS A 19 -10.52 -8.26 5.67
C LYS A 19 -9.47 -9.38 5.64
N ILE A 20 -9.41 -10.17 4.58
CA ILE A 20 -8.37 -11.20 4.44
C ILE A 20 -6.99 -10.53 4.33
N VAL A 21 -6.87 -9.44 3.56
CA VAL A 21 -5.64 -8.64 3.48
C VAL A 21 -5.20 -8.16 4.87
N ALA A 22 -6.09 -7.52 5.64
CA ALA A 22 -5.77 -7.04 6.98
C ALA A 22 -5.27 -8.15 7.91
N LYS A 23 -5.93 -9.31 7.91
CA LYS A 23 -5.53 -10.49 8.69
C LYS A 23 -4.17 -11.05 8.22
N THR A 24 -3.92 -11.08 6.90
CA THR A 24 -2.66 -11.55 6.33
C THR A 24 -1.50 -10.64 6.74
N LEU A 25 -1.68 -9.32 6.66
CA LEU A 25 -0.67 -8.35 7.10
C LEU A 25 -0.36 -8.49 8.59
N LYS A 26 -1.37 -8.71 9.42
CA LYS A 26 -1.18 -9.01 10.84
C LYS A 26 -0.37 -10.28 11.06
N LEU A 27 -0.72 -11.36 10.36
CA LEU A 27 0.00 -12.63 10.45
C LEU A 27 1.46 -12.47 10.02
N LEU A 28 1.73 -11.75 8.93
CA LEU A 28 3.08 -11.45 8.47
C LEU A 28 3.87 -10.66 9.52
N LYS A 29 3.28 -9.61 10.08
CA LYS A 29 3.89 -8.81 11.14
C LYS A 29 4.25 -9.65 12.38
N GLU A 30 3.37 -10.56 12.80
CA GLU A 30 3.58 -11.44 13.97
C GLU A 30 4.69 -12.48 13.72
N ASN A 31 4.90 -12.89 12.46
CA ASN A 31 5.93 -13.86 12.07
C ASN A 31 7.25 -13.21 11.64
N ALA A 32 7.27 -11.93 11.34
CA ALA A 32 8.46 -11.19 10.92
C ALA A 32 9.45 -11.04 12.08
N LYS A 33 10.54 -11.80 12.03
CA LYS A 33 11.61 -11.80 13.04
C LYS A 33 12.94 -12.17 12.40
N ALA A 34 14.06 -11.85 13.08
CA ALA A 34 15.36 -12.26 12.61
C ALA A 34 15.44 -13.78 12.44
N GLY A 35 16.02 -14.21 11.33
CA GLY A 35 16.22 -15.62 10.95
C GLY A 35 15.15 -16.23 10.05
N ILE A 36 13.96 -15.62 9.91
CA ILE A 36 12.97 -16.06 8.91
C ILE A 36 13.32 -15.49 7.53
N THR A 37 13.06 -16.23 6.48
CA THR A 37 13.28 -15.75 5.11
C THR A 37 12.01 -15.08 4.54
N PRO A 38 12.14 -14.12 3.62
CA PRO A 38 11.02 -13.58 2.85
C PRO A 38 10.19 -14.65 2.15
N LEU A 39 10.82 -15.70 1.59
CA LEU A 39 10.10 -16.82 0.95
C LEU A 39 9.27 -17.63 1.95
N GLU A 40 9.73 -17.84 3.17
CA GLU A 40 8.92 -18.49 4.22
C GLU A 40 7.71 -17.63 4.58
N LEU A 41 7.88 -16.30 4.67
CA LEU A 41 6.78 -15.36 4.92
C LEU A 41 5.78 -15.33 3.75
N ASP A 42 6.24 -15.33 2.49
CA ASP A 42 5.39 -15.43 1.30
C ASP A 42 4.53 -16.69 1.33
N LYS A 43 5.15 -17.84 1.70
CA LYS A 43 4.42 -19.10 1.83
C LYS A 43 3.38 -19.05 2.95
N ILE A 44 3.71 -18.51 4.10
CA ILE A 44 2.76 -18.33 5.23
C ILE A 44 1.55 -17.49 4.76
N ALA A 45 1.80 -16.40 4.04
CA ALA A 45 0.76 -15.54 3.51
C ALA A 45 -0.11 -16.27 2.47
N GLU A 46 0.50 -16.97 1.51
CA GLU A 46 -0.22 -17.71 0.49
C GLU A 46 -1.13 -18.78 1.09
N ASP A 47 -0.58 -19.59 2.01
CA ASP A 47 -1.34 -20.65 2.68
C ASP A 47 -2.52 -20.06 3.48
N PHE A 48 -2.32 -18.95 4.18
CA PHE A 48 -3.38 -18.27 4.92
C PHE A 48 -4.46 -17.70 4.01
N ILE A 49 -4.09 -16.97 2.95
CA ILE A 49 -5.04 -16.40 1.98
C ILE A 49 -5.93 -17.50 1.38
N ARG A 50 -5.32 -18.63 0.99
CA ARG A 50 -6.06 -19.77 0.41
C ARG A 50 -6.99 -20.43 1.42
N ASN A 51 -6.57 -20.57 2.68
CA ASN A 51 -7.38 -21.13 3.75
C ASN A 51 -8.57 -20.24 4.13
N GLU A 52 -8.45 -18.91 4.00
CA GLU A 52 -9.55 -17.96 4.16
C GLU A 52 -10.49 -17.90 2.92
N GLY A 53 -10.24 -18.72 1.89
CA GLY A 53 -11.07 -18.80 0.67
C GLY A 53 -10.73 -17.76 -0.39
N GLY A 54 -9.61 -17.04 -0.23
CA GLY A 54 -9.11 -16.07 -1.21
C GLY A 54 -8.07 -16.66 -2.15
N ARG A 55 -7.63 -15.84 -3.10
CA ARG A 55 -6.50 -16.09 -4.00
C ARG A 55 -5.52 -14.92 -3.92
N PRO A 56 -4.18 -15.16 -3.80
CA PRO A 56 -3.20 -14.09 -3.93
C PRO A 56 -3.40 -13.35 -5.25
N ALA A 57 -3.57 -12.03 -5.19
CA ALA A 57 -3.88 -11.22 -6.36
C ALA A 57 -2.63 -10.88 -7.19
N PHE A 58 -1.46 -10.84 -6.56
CA PHE A 58 -0.22 -10.45 -7.22
C PHE A 58 0.46 -11.61 -7.96
N LYS A 59 0.30 -12.86 -7.49
CA LYS A 59 0.94 -14.02 -8.12
C LYS A 59 0.48 -14.21 -9.56
N GLY A 60 1.41 -13.99 -10.51
CA GLY A 60 1.16 -14.02 -11.95
C GLY A 60 0.62 -12.70 -12.54
N LEU A 61 0.36 -11.68 -11.70
CA LEU A 61 -0.01 -10.35 -12.19
C LEU A 61 1.24 -9.67 -12.79
N TYR A 62 1.18 -9.33 -14.07
CA TYR A 62 2.34 -8.81 -14.82
C TYR A 62 3.60 -9.69 -14.70
N ASP A 63 3.41 -11.00 -14.54
CA ASP A 63 4.47 -12.00 -14.33
C ASP A 63 5.18 -11.90 -12.96
N PHE A 64 4.59 -11.22 -11.94
CA PHE A 64 5.13 -11.23 -10.59
C PHE A 64 5.15 -12.66 -10.02
N PRO A 65 6.30 -13.16 -9.50
CA PRO A 65 6.46 -14.60 -9.22
C PRO A 65 5.80 -15.05 -7.92
N ASN A 66 5.60 -14.15 -6.95
CA ASN A 66 5.22 -14.45 -5.57
C ASN A 66 3.80 -14.00 -5.22
N SER A 67 3.33 -14.37 -4.03
CA SER A 67 2.01 -14.04 -3.53
C SER A 67 1.92 -12.67 -2.87
N VAL A 68 3.05 -12.21 -2.30
CA VAL A 68 3.21 -10.96 -1.54
C VAL A 68 4.46 -10.24 -2.03
N CYS A 69 4.43 -8.91 -2.13
CA CYS A 69 5.66 -8.14 -2.25
C CYS A 69 6.29 -7.98 -0.86
N ILE A 70 7.57 -8.35 -0.73
CA ILE A 70 8.33 -8.21 0.52
C ILE A 70 9.55 -7.33 0.25
N SER A 71 9.45 -6.08 0.62
CA SER A 71 10.42 -5.03 0.31
C SER A 71 11.32 -4.77 1.51
N ARG A 72 12.63 -5.06 1.41
CA ARG A 72 13.59 -4.95 2.52
C ARG A 72 14.48 -3.72 2.36
N ASN A 73 14.59 -2.92 3.42
CA ASN A 73 15.52 -1.79 3.56
C ASN A 73 15.39 -0.77 2.42
N GLY A 74 16.34 -0.71 1.50
CA GLY A 74 16.36 0.23 0.38
C GLY A 74 15.28 -0.03 -0.68
N VAL A 75 14.75 -1.25 -0.77
CA VAL A 75 13.61 -1.56 -1.64
C VAL A 75 12.35 -0.95 -1.03
N VAL A 76 11.74 0.01 -1.73
CA VAL A 76 10.55 0.72 -1.25
C VAL A 76 9.29 -0.09 -1.49
N ILE A 77 9.14 -0.63 -2.72
CA ILE A 77 7.97 -1.39 -3.18
C ILE A 77 8.39 -2.51 -4.15
N HIS A 78 7.47 -3.43 -4.39
CA HIS A 78 7.56 -4.53 -5.36
C HIS A 78 8.70 -5.52 -5.11
N GLY A 79 9.25 -5.56 -3.89
CA GLY A 79 10.33 -6.48 -3.53
C GLY A 79 9.95 -7.95 -3.78
N ILE A 80 10.80 -8.68 -4.51
CA ILE A 80 10.62 -10.12 -4.71
C ILE A 80 11.13 -10.85 -3.45
N PRO A 81 10.32 -11.69 -2.79
CA PRO A 81 10.76 -12.54 -1.70
C PRO A 81 11.96 -13.43 -2.08
N ASP A 82 13.00 -13.43 -1.24
CA ASP A 82 14.22 -14.19 -1.41
C ASP A 82 14.49 -15.18 -0.25
N GLU A 83 15.61 -15.94 -0.34
CA GLU A 83 16.03 -16.89 0.69
C GLU A 83 16.99 -16.29 1.74
N GLU A 84 17.32 -14.98 1.64
CA GLU A 84 18.20 -14.35 2.61
C GLU A 84 17.44 -14.05 3.90
N PRO A 85 17.80 -14.64 5.06
CA PRO A 85 17.09 -14.43 6.30
C PRO A 85 17.08 -12.97 6.73
N LEU A 86 15.94 -12.50 7.26
CA LEU A 86 15.82 -11.19 7.89
C LEU A 86 16.77 -11.07 9.09
N LYS A 87 17.27 -9.88 9.33
CA LYS A 87 18.23 -9.54 10.39
C LYS A 87 17.66 -8.49 11.35
N GLU A 88 18.17 -8.50 12.57
CA GLU A 88 17.92 -7.39 13.51
C GLU A 88 18.31 -6.06 12.86
N GLY A 89 17.43 -5.08 12.96
CA GLY A 89 17.63 -3.75 12.36
C GLY A 89 17.07 -3.60 10.95
N ASP A 90 16.62 -4.66 10.28
CA ASP A 90 15.96 -4.57 8.99
C ASP A 90 14.62 -3.82 9.08
N VAL A 91 14.30 -3.08 8.03
CA VAL A 91 12.98 -2.47 7.80
C VAL A 91 12.34 -3.22 6.63
N VAL A 92 11.13 -3.76 6.82
CA VAL A 92 10.50 -4.65 5.86
C VAL A 92 9.07 -4.19 5.56
N GLY A 93 8.80 -3.90 4.29
CA GLY A 93 7.46 -3.66 3.76
C GLY A 93 6.80 -4.97 3.33
N PHE A 94 5.55 -5.16 3.71
CA PHE A 94 4.68 -6.22 3.23
C PHE A 94 3.52 -5.58 2.47
N ASP A 95 3.31 -6.00 1.23
CA ASP A 95 2.22 -5.52 0.39
C ASP A 95 1.44 -6.75 -0.11
N VAL A 96 0.13 -6.77 0.18
CA VAL A 96 -0.72 -7.94 0.06
C VAL A 96 -1.98 -7.63 -0.72
N GLY A 97 -2.09 -8.23 -1.89
CA GLY A 97 -3.33 -8.24 -2.68
C GLY A 97 -4.09 -9.57 -2.57
N VAL A 98 -5.40 -9.52 -2.37
CA VAL A 98 -6.28 -10.71 -2.30
C VAL A 98 -7.46 -10.56 -3.25
N GLU A 99 -7.81 -11.66 -3.93
CA GLU A 99 -9.02 -11.76 -4.75
C GLU A 99 -9.99 -12.80 -4.17
N VAL A 100 -11.27 -12.42 -4.10
CA VAL A 100 -12.39 -13.31 -3.76
C VAL A 100 -13.57 -13.04 -4.69
N ASP A 101 -14.02 -14.03 -5.44
CA ASP A 101 -15.17 -13.95 -6.36
C ASP A 101 -15.11 -12.77 -7.37
N GLY A 102 -13.89 -12.46 -7.84
CA GLY A 102 -13.63 -11.35 -8.76
C GLY A 102 -13.72 -9.98 -8.11
N TRP A 103 -13.54 -9.89 -6.78
CA TRP A 103 -13.35 -8.66 -6.03
C TRP A 103 -11.98 -8.63 -5.38
N TYR A 104 -11.37 -7.47 -5.34
CA TYR A 104 -9.99 -7.30 -4.90
C TYR A 104 -9.91 -6.48 -3.60
N GLY A 105 -9.02 -6.90 -2.73
CA GLY A 105 -8.55 -6.14 -1.57
C GLY A 105 -7.05 -5.94 -1.68
N ASP A 106 -6.55 -4.81 -1.15
CA ASP A 106 -5.15 -4.41 -1.24
C ASP A 106 -4.75 -3.53 -0.05
N ALA A 107 -3.59 -3.82 0.53
CA ALA A 107 -2.98 -2.97 1.56
C ALA A 107 -1.52 -3.35 1.82
N ALA A 108 -0.77 -2.38 2.36
CA ALA A 108 0.62 -2.58 2.74
C ALA A 108 0.93 -2.00 4.13
N ILE A 109 1.90 -2.63 4.80
CA ILE A 109 2.51 -2.13 6.04
C ILE A 109 4.03 -2.24 5.96
N THR A 110 4.74 -1.37 6.66
CA THR A 110 6.17 -1.52 6.92
C THR A 110 6.41 -1.74 8.41
N VAL A 111 7.30 -2.68 8.74
CA VAL A 111 7.67 -3.03 10.11
C VAL A 111 9.20 -3.03 10.29
N GLY A 112 9.66 -2.87 11.53
CA GLY A 112 11.05 -3.09 11.89
C GLY A 112 11.26 -4.50 12.44
N ILE A 113 12.39 -5.11 12.13
CA ILE A 113 12.80 -6.41 12.69
C ILE A 113 13.65 -6.14 13.93
N GLY A 114 13.11 -6.46 15.12
CA GLY A 114 13.74 -6.10 16.39
C GLY A 114 13.92 -4.59 16.57
N GLU A 115 15.06 -4.15 17.05
CA GLU A 115 15.35 -2.73 17.25
C GLU A 115 15.86 -2.07 15.96
N ILE A 116 15.14 -1.05 15.49
CA ILE A 116 15.51 -0.24 14.32
C ILE A 116 15.83 1.20 14.73
N LYS A 117 16.51 1.95 13.85
CA LYS A 117 16.83 3.36 14.09
C LYS A 117 15.56 4.20 14.33
N GLU A 118 15.65 5.17 15.24
CA GLU A 118 14.51 6.05 15.57
C GLU A 118 13.98 6.82 14.34
N ASP A 119 14.86 7.20 13.42
CA ASP A 119 14.44 7.85 12.18
C ASP A 119 13.58 6.91 11.29
N TYR A 120 13.90 5.63 11.24
CA TYR A 120 13.09 4.64 10.52
C TYR A 120 11.73 4.42 11.20
N LYS A 121 11.69 4.35 12.55
CA LYS A 121 10.43 4.31 13.31
C LYS A 121 9.55 5.53 13.00
N LYS A 122 10.17 6.72 12.96
CA LYS A 122 9.50 7.97 12.60
C LYS A 122 8.96 7.91 11.16
N MET A 123 9.76 7.44 10.20
CA MET A 123 9.40 7.35 8.79
C MET A 123 8.20 6.42 8.56
N ILE A 124 8.21 5.23 9.18
CA ILE A 124 7.09 4.27 9.18
C ILE A 124 5.82 4.94 9.72
N LYS A 125 5.95 5.63 10.86
CA LYS A 125 4.82 6.35 11.46
C LYS A 125 4.29 7.45 10.55
N VAL A 126 5.15 8.22 9.91
CA VAL A 126 4.76 9.30 8.99
C VAL A 126 4.01 8.74 7.78
N SER A 127 4.49 7.63 7.18
CA SER A 127 3.79 6.99 6.06
C SER A 127 2.37 6.57 6.45
N LYS A 128 2.23 5.89 7.59
CA LYS A 128 0.93 5.50 8.14
C LYS A 128 0.04 6.72 8.41
N ASP A 129 0.54 7.67 9.19
CA ASP A 129 -0.24 8.83 9.64
C ASP A 129 -0.67 9.74 8.48
N ALA A 130 0.09 9.78 7.37
CA ALA A 130 -0.29 10.51 6.16
C ALA A 130 -1.63 10.03 5.60
N ILE A 131 -1.88 8.71 5.60
CA ILE A 131 -3.17 8.15 5.16
C ILE A 131 -4.29 8.60 6.09
N TYR A 132 -4.12 8.43 7.41
CA TYR A 132 -5.15 8.81 8.39
C TYR A 132 -5.42 10.32 8.35
N HIS A 133 -4.37 11.12 8.16
CA HIS A 133 -4.52 12.57 7.95
C HIS A 133 -5.36 12.84 6.70
N ALA A 134 -5.05 12.23 5.56
CA ALA A 134 -5.82 12.40 4.33
C ALA A 134 -7.27 11.95 4.51
N VAL A 135 -7.51 10.73 5.04
CA VAL A 135 -8.85 10.16 5.27
C VAL A 135 -9.71 11.09 6.11
N LYS A 136 -9.16 11.68 7.17
CA LYS A 136 -9.87 12.65 8.03
C LYS A 136 -10.37 13.87 7.27
N HIS A 137 -9.72 14.26 6.17
CA HIS A 137 -10.02 15.45 5.40
C HIS A 137 -10.78 15.18 4.09
N ILE A 138 -10.85 13.92 3.65
CA ILE A 138 -11.57 13.53 2.43
C ILE A 138 -13.06 13.84 2.58
N LYS A 139 -13.60 14.55 1.58
CA LYS A 139 -15.03 14.88 1.48
C LYS A 139 -15.51 14.68 0.04
N PRO A 140 -16.74 14.21 -0.18
CA PRO A 140 -17.34 14.17 -1.50
C PRO A 140 -17.27 15.54 -2.19
N GLY A 141 -16.95 15.52 -3.49
CA GLY A 141 -16.72 16.73 -4.28
C GLY A 141 -15.28 17.27 -4.23
N MET A 142 -14.46 16.84 -3.26
CA MET A 142 -13.02 17.05 -3.25
C MET A 142 -12.39 16.39 -4.47
N ARG A 143 -11.31 16.97 -5.00
CA ARG A 143 -10.59 16.35 -6.13
C ARG A 143 -9.50 15.42 -5.64
N TYR A 144 -9.21 14.37 -6.40
CA TYR A 144 -8.12 13.43 -6.05
C TYR A 144 -6.77 14.12 -5.91
N LYS A 145 -6.45 15.11 -6.75
CA LYS A 145 -5.23 15.93 -6.59
C LYS A 145 -5.16 16.73 -5.29
N GLN A 146 -6.29 17.02 -4.65
CA GLN A 146 -6.30 17.62 -3.33
C GLN A 146 -5.97 16.59 -2.24
N ILE A 147 -6.31 15.31 -2.45
CA ILE A 147 -5.85 14.22 -1.59
C ILE A 147 -4.34 14.04 -1.74
N SER A 148 -3.83 14.04 -2.98
CA SER A 148 -2.39 14.02 -3.25
C SER A 148 -1.66 15.16 -2.50
N LYS A 149 -2.25 16.35 -2.48
CA LYS A 149 -1.68 17.48 -1.74
C LYS A 149 -1.67 17.27 -0.23
N LEU A 150 -2.72 16.69 0.33
CA LEU A 150 -2.75 16.37 1.77
C LEU A 150 -1.64 15.37 2.14
N LEU A 151 -1.40 14.36 1.29
CA LEU A 151 -0.32 13.39 1.48
C LEU A 151 1.05 14.09 1.36
N GLU A 152 1.31 14.81 0.27
CA GLU A 152 2.56 15.52 0.02
C GLU A 152 2.91 16.48 1.14
N ASP A 153 1.95 17.35 1.54
CA ASP A 153 2.17 18.33 2.60
C ASP A 153 2.50 17.65 3.95
N TYR A 154 1.81 16.55 4.27
CA TYR A 154 2.07 15.81 5.49
C TYR A 154 3.47 15.16 5.48
N ILE A 155 3.82 14.49 4.38
CA ILE A 155 5.10 13.81 4.20
C ILE A 155 6.25 14.83 4.27
N THR A 156 6.17 15.91 3.48
CA THR A 156 7.25 16.90 3.37
C THR A 156 7.42 17.73 4.63
N SER A 157 6.33 18.07 5.34
CA SER A 157 6.41 18.77 6.63
C SER A 157 7.09 17.94 7.73
N ASN A 158 7.16 16.61 7.58
CA ASN A 158 7.84 15.69 8.46
C ASN A 158 9.29 15.39 8.05
N GLY A 159 9.77 15.97 6.92
CA GLY A 159 11.16 15.90 6.47
C GLY A 159 11.46 14.76 5.50
N TYR A 160 10.45 14.10 4.93
CA TYR A 160 10.60 13.05 3.92
C TYR A 160 10.06 13.52 2.57
N VAL A 161 10.30 12.73 1.53
CA VAL A 161 9.78 13.01 0.18
C VAL A 161 8.99 11.81 -0.35
N PRO A 162 7.89 12.03 -1.09
CA PRO A 162 7.17 10.94 -1.73
C PRO A 162 7.96 10.36 -2.91
N LEU A 163 7.92 9.03 -3.07
CA LEU A 163 8.42 8.36 -4.27
C LEU A 163 7.61 8.82 -5.48
N LYS A 164 8.28 9.15 -6.59
CA LYS A 164 7.66 9.60 -7.83
C LYS A 164 7.34 8.43 -8.77
N GLY A 165 6.45 8.68 -9.73
CA GLY A 165 6.10 7.70 -10.75
C GLY A 165 5.17 6.57 -10.32
N TYR A 166 4.95 6.41 -9.02
CA TYR A 166 4.02 5.44 -8.43
C TYR A 166 2.86 6.14 -7.74
N SER A 167 1.72 5.45 -7.63
CA SER A 167 0.47 6.09 -7.22
C SER A 167 -0.50 5.11 -6.60
N GLY A 168 -1.30 5.57 -5.66
CA GLY A 168 -2.54 4.93 -5.30
C GLY A 168 -3.49 4.81 -6.49
N HIS A 169 -4.46 3.95 -6.38
CA HIS A 169 -5.31 3.56 -7.51
C HIS A 169 -6.73 3.22 -7.06
N GLY A 170 -7.67 3.27 -8.01
CA GLY A 170 -8.97 2.66 -7.82
C GLY A 170 -8.85 1.13 -7.76
N ILE A 171 -9.77 0.48 -7.05
CA ILE A 171 -9.78 -0.98 -6.89
C ILE A 171 -11.20 -1.51 -6.82
N GLY A 172 -11.40 -2.77 -7.22
CA GLY A 172 -12.70 -3.43 -7.08
C GLY A 172 -12.85 -4.67 -7.92
N ARG A 173 -13.14 -4.58 -9.21
CA ARG A 173 -13.20 -5.71 -10.13
C ARG A 173 -11.86 -6.03 -10.78
N LYS A 174 -10.90 -5.14 -10.62
CA LYS A 174 -9.50 -5.33 -11.00
C LYS A 174 -8.64 -4.85 -9.84
N PRO A 175 -7.40 -5.36 -9.72
CA PRO A 175 -6.48 -4.86 -8.72
C PRO A 175 -6.20 -3.37 -8.94
N HIS A 176 -6.03 -2.93 -10.17
CA HIS A 176 -5.80 -1.52 -10.52
C HIS A 176 -6.91 -1.00 -11.43
N GLU A 177 -7.62 0.03 -10.96
CA GLU A 177 -8.66 0.76 -11.68
C GLU A 177 -8.38 2.28 -11.62
N GLU A 178 -9.14 3.08 -12.35
CA GLU A 178 -9.16 4.54 -12.13
C GLU A 178 -9.79 4.86 -10.76
N PRO A 179 -9.33 5.93 -10.07
CA PRO A 179 -8.35 6.90 -10.52
C PRO A 179 -6.93 6.52 -10.13
N GLN A 180 -5.92 7.16 -10.76
CA GLN A 180 -4.58 7.28 -10.20
C GLN A 180 -4.54 8.39 -9.14
N ILE A 181 -3.88 8.12 -7.99
CA ILE A 181 -3.77 9.04 -6.86
C ILE A 181 -2.30 9.15 -6.45
N LEU A 182 -1.57 10.07 -7.07
CA LEU A 182 -0.18 10.32 -6.75
C LEU A 182 -0.03 10.76 -5.27
N ASN A 183 1.11 10.46 -4.67
CA ASN A 183 1.46 10.91 -3.32
C ASN A 183 2.03 12.36 -3.31
N TYR A 184 2.00 13.02 -4.44
CA TYR A 184 2.43 14.40 -4.68
C TYR A 184 1.55 15.05 -5.77
N VAL A 185 1.63 16.37 -5.92
CA VAL A 185 0.80 17.10 -6.87
C VAL A 185 1.52 17.37 -8.17
N GLU A 186 0.96 16.89 -9.26
CA GLU A 186 1.31 17.33 -10.60
C GLU A 186 0.32 18.38 -11.13
N GLY A 187 0.82 19.58 -11.38
CA GLY A 187 0.02 20.70 -11.85
C GLY A 187 -0.80 21.37 -10.73
N LYS A 188 -2.10 21.59 -10.93
CA LYS A 188 -2.95 22.31 -9.98
C LYS A 188 -3.82 21.34 -9.18
N ALA A 189 -3.78 21.44 -7.85
CA ALA A 189 -4.57 20.59 -6.94
C ALA A 189 -6.08 20.71 -7.12
N ASN A 190 -6.58 21.84 -7.63
CA ASN A 190 -8.00 22.06 -7.88
C ASN A 190 -8.48 21.54 -9.26
N GLN A 191 -7.71 20.69 -9.93
CA GLN A 191 -8.06 20.07 -11.22
C GLN A 191 -8.21 18.53 -11.08
N GLY A 192 -8.77 17.90 -12.11
CA GLY A 192 -8.97 16.46 -12.18
C GLY A 192 -10.30 15.98 -11.61
N GLU A 193 -10.46 14.68 -11.48
CA GLU A 193 -11.69 14.02 -11.07
C GLU A 193 -12.05 14.27 -9.61
N LYS A 194 -13.35 14.20 -9.32
CA LYS A 194 -13.90 14.42 -7.97
C LYS A 194 -14.21 13.11 -7.27
N VAL A 195 -13.96 13.09 -5.97
CA VAL A 195 -14.41 12.03 -5.08
C VAL A 195 -15.95 12.01 -5.01
N LYS A 196 -16.54 10.84 -5.17
CA LYS A 196 -17.99 10.61 -5.10
C LYS A 196 -18.32 9.46 -4.17
N ASN A 197 -19.54 9.44 -3.67
CA ASN A 197 -20.06 8.29 -2.93
C ASN A 197 -20.02 7.03 -3.81
N GLY A 198 -19.58 5.91 -3.25
CA GLY A 198 -19.39 4.66 -3.97
C GLY A 198 -18.02 4.48 -4.65
N HIS A 199 -17.11 5.46 -4.59
CA HIS A 199 -15.73 5.26 -5.03
C HIS A 199 -14.98 4.38 -4.03
N VAL A 200 -14.14 3.48 -4.54
CA VAL A 200 -13.22 2.63 -3.76
C VAL A 200 -11.82 2.77 -4.35
N PHE A 201 -10.83 3.03 -3.51
CA PHE A 201 -9.46 3.32 -3.93
C PHE A 201 -8.45 3.05 -2.83
N CYS A 202 -7.19 2.87 -3.19
CA CYS A 202 -6.04 2.75 -2.32
C CYS A 202 -5.33 4.09 -2.15
N LEU A 203 -4.92 4.39 -0.93
CA LEU A 203 -3.92 5.43 -0.63
C LEU A 203 -2.68 4.73 -0.10
N GLU A 204 -1.56 4.97 -0.74
CA GLU A 204 -0.33 4.21 -0.56
C GLU A 204 0.92 5.10 -0.57
N PRO A 205 1.10 5.97 0.44
CA PRO A 205 2.29 6.80 0.52
C PRO A 205 3.56 5.96 0.64
N MET A 206 4.40 6.10 -0.38
CA MET A 206 5.76 5.57 -0.44
C MET A 206 6.71 6.71 -0.14
N LEU A 207 7.58 6.56 0.86
CA LEU A 207 8.46 7.61 1.34
C LEU A 207 9.92 7.27 1.09
N CYS A 208 10.66 8.30 0.67
CA CYS A 208 12.12 8.32 0.57
C CYS A 208 12.68 9.39 1.51
N HIS A 209 13.98 9.29 1.84
CA HIS A 209 14.62 10.26 2.74
C HIS A 209 14.81 11.63 2.11
N LYS A 210 15.45 11.71 0.95
CA LYS A 210 15.88 12.98 0.33
C LYS A 210 15.51 13.12 -1.13
N CYS A 211 15.49 12.01 -1.86
CA CYS A 211 15.20 12.00 -3.28
C CYS A 211 14.10 11.00 -3.60
N GLY A 212 13.03 11.46 -4.20
CA GLY A 212 11.89 10.62 -4.58
C GLY A 212 11.99 10.02 -5.99
N GLU A 213 13.12 10.19 -6.70
CA GLU A 213 13.28 9.58 -8.02
C GLU A 213 13.48 8.06 -7.87
N PRO A 214 12.69 7.26 -8.63
CA PRO A 214 12.78 5.81 -8.55
C PRO A 214 13.95 5.25 -9.35
N ILE A 215 14.56 4.19 -8.82
CA ILE A 215 15.47 3.31 -9.56
C ILE A 215 14.87 1.92 -9.59
N LEU A 216 14.65 1.39 -10.79
CA LEU A 216 14.22 0.01 -10.99
C LEU A 216 15.45 -0.89 -11.06
N ALA A 217 15.45 -1.96 -10.26
CA ALA A 217 16.50 -2.96 -10.25
C ALA A 217 16.55 -3.79 -11.55
N GLU A 218 17.66 -4.50 -11.76
CA GLU A 218 17.85 -5.39 -12.92
C GLU A 218 16.85 -6.57 -12.95
N ASN A 219 16.30 -6.97 -11.80
CA ASN A 219 15.26 -8.00 -11.74
C ASN A 219 13.90 -7.53 -12.30
N GLY A 220 13.78 -6.24 -12.66
CA GLY A 220 12.58 -5.65 -13.26
C GLY A 220 11.44 -5.35 -12.28
N TRP A 221 11.65 -5.56 -10.96
CA TRP A 221 10.60 -5.41 -9.92
C TRP A 221 10.99 -4.49 -8.79
N ASP A 222 12.11 -4.77 -8.10
CA ASP A 222 12.51 -4.01 -6.92
C ASP A 222 12.71 -2.54 -7.27
N VAL A 223 12.02 -1.67 -6.55
CA VAL A 223 12.09 -0.21 -6.73
C VAL A 223 12.78 0.41 -5.54
N PHE A 224 13.83 1.17 -5.82
CA PHE A 224 14.60 1.93 -4.84
C PHE A 224 14.33 3.44 -4.98
N CYS A 225 14.60 4.21 -3.93
CA CYS A 225 14.83 5.64 -4.08
C CYS A 225 16.27 5.88 -4.59
N GLU A 226 16.49 6.95 -5.38
CA GLU A 226 17.81 7.27 -5.92
C GLU A 226 18.89 7.46 -4.82
N ASP A 227 18.49 7.89 -3.62
CA ASP A 227 19.40 8.02 -2.48
C ASP A 227 19.83 6.69 -1.86
N MET A 228 19.26 5.57 -2.31
CA MET A 228 19.55 4.20 -1.86
C MET A 228 19.40 3.97 -0.34
N GLU A 229 18.74 4.90 0.34
CA GLU A 229 18.41 4.80 1.77
C GLU A 229 17.17 3.90 1.98
N VAL A 230 16.86 3.62 3.24
CA VAL A 230 15.65 2.87 3.59
C VAL A 230 14.41 3.60 3.09
N GLY A 231 13.56 2.88 2.37
CA GLY A 231 12.24 3.36 1.99
C GLY A 231 11.13 2.72 2.81
N VAL A 232 9.97 3.34 2.87
CA VAL A 232 8.80 2.78 3.55
C VAL A 232 7.55 2.92 2.69
N HIS A 233 6.68 1.94 2.81
CA HIS A 233 5.38 1.90 2.16
C HIS A 233 4.30 1.55 3.19
N TYR A 234 3.22 2.31 3.18
CA TYR A 234 2.02 1.99 3.95
C TYR A 234 0.81 2.21 3.05
N GLU A 235 -0.17 1.31 3.10
CA GLU A 235 -1.33 1.39 2.23
C GLU A 235 -2.59 0.96 2.96
N HIS A 236 -3.69 1.65 2.63
CA HIS A 236 -5.03 1.24 2.99
C HIS A 236 -6.01 1.41 1.83
N GLN A 237 -6.90 0.43 1.70
CA GLN A 237 -8.07 0.50 0.83
C GLN A 237 -9.20 1.27 1.50
N ILE A 238 -9.75 2.28 0.80
CA ILE A 238 -10.74 3.20 1.31
C ILE A 238 -11.99 3.16 0.43
N ALA A 239 -13.16 3.16 1.05
CA ALA A 239 -14.44 3.34 0.36
C ALA A 239 -15.14 4.62 0.82
N ILE A 240 -15.84 5.29 -0.10
CA ILE A 240 -16.72 6.41 0.25
C ILE A 240 -18.16 5.88 0.41
N VAL A 241 -18.61 5.77 1.64
CA VAL A 241 -19.93 5.22 2.01
C VAL A 241 -20.72 6.28 2.77
N ASN A 242 -21.96 6.52 2.34
CA ASN A 242 -22.81 7.56 2.94
C ASN A 242 -22.10 8.94 3.02
N ASN A 243 -21.35 9.27 1.98
CA ASN A 243 -20.54 10.49 1.86
C ASN A 243 -19.41 10.62 2.91
N LYS A 244 -18.96 9.51 3.50
CA LYS A 244 -17.84 9.47 4.44
C LYS A 244 -16.79 8.45 3.97
N PRO A 245 -15.50 8.73 4.10
CA PRO A 245 -14.47 7.73 3.88
C PRO A 245 -14.48 6.71 5.02
N ILE A 246 -14.33 5.44 4.67
CA ILE A 246 -14.11 4.33 5.60
C ILE A 246 -12.90 3.53 5.12
N ILE A 247 -12.04 3.13 6.02
CA ILE A 247 -10.92 2.22 5.75
C ILE A 247 -11.48 0.80 5.78
N LEU A 248 -11.24 0.02 4.71
CA LEU A 248 -11.72 -1.36 4.59
C LEU A 248 -10.71 -2.39 5.09
N THR A 249 -9.44 -2.04 5.11
CA THR A 249 -8.29 -2.89 5.48
C THR A 249 -7.75 -2.58 6.87
N GLU A 250 -8.53 -1.92 7.72
CA GLU A 250 -8.17 -1.71 9.12
C GLU A 250 -8.43 -2.98 9.94
N GLU A 251 -7.54 -3.32 10.86
CA GLU A 251 -7.75 -4.41 11.83
C GLU A 251 -8.90 -4.03 12.78
N GLU A 252 -9.82 -4.98 13.04
CA GLU A 252 -10.86 -4.84 14.06
C GLU A 252 -10.29 -5.10 15.46
#